data_a20ba570bf998016ee4b3681368a996f
#
_entry.id   a20ba570bf998016ee4b3681368a996f
#
_cell.length_a   1.000
_cell.length_b   1.000
_cell.length_c   1.000
_cell.angle_alpha   90.00
_cell.angle_beta   90.00
_cell.angle_gamma   90.00
#
_symmetry.space_group_name_H-M   'P 1'
#
loop_
_entity.id
_entity.type
_entity.pdbx_description
1 polymer ?
#
loop_
_entity_poly.entity_id
_entity_poly.type
_entity_poly.pdbx_seq_one_letter_code
_entity_poly.pdbx_strand_id
1 'polypeptide(L)'
;MLALLLGCGLRRSELVHLTMEHVQQREEHWAIIDLVGKGGHVRTVPIPAWVKEAIDIWSTAANIKSGNLFRCVSKTGSIWGRGITEKVVWCMVREYASKAKIEKLAPHDLRRTCARLCHESGGELEQIQFLLGHISVQTTERFLGCKQRLRGAVNDKIGLETISV
;
A
#
# COMPACT_ATOMS: atom_id res chain seq x y z
N MET A 1 -4.00 0.72 10.40
CA MET A 1 -4.01 1.75 9.33
C MET A 1 -2.62 1.96 8.71
N LEU A 2 -1.60 2.35 9.47
CA LEU A 2 -0.25 2.60 8.92
C LEU A 2 0.30 1.40 8.14
N ALA A 3 0.14 0.18 8.66
CA ALA A 3 0.57 -1.04 8.01
C ALA A 3 -0.02 -1.20 6.59
N LEU A 4 -1.31 -0.91 6.40
CA LEU A 4 -1.98 -0.98 5.10
C LEU A 4 -1.51 0.13 4.14
N LEU A 5 -1.31 1.35 4.64
CA LEU A 5 -0.79 2.45 3.82
C LEU A 5 0.64 2.16 3.34
N LEU A 6 1.49 1.61 4.22
CA LEU A 6 2.89 1.35 3.93
C LEU A 6 3.10 0.00 3.22
N GLY A 7 2.43 -1.06 3.66
CA GLY A 7 2.66 -2.42 3.14
C GLY A 7 1.83 -2.78 1.91
N CYS A 8 0.65 -2.17 1.75
CA CYS A 8 -0.23 -2.40 0.60
C CYS A 8 -0.35 -1.17 -0.32
N GLY A 9 0.27 -0.07 0.02
CA GLY A 9 0.27 1.14 -0.80
C GLY A 9 -1.13 1.72 -1.07
N LEU A 10 -2.09 1.55 -0.16
CA LEU A 10 -3.46 2.02 -0.34
C LEU A 10 -3.54 3.54 -0.41
N ARG A 11 -4.51 4.03 -1.19
CA ARG A 11 -4.91 5.45 -1.11
C ARG A 11 -5.72 5.68 0.17
N ARG A 12 -5.69 6.90 0.68
CA ARG A 12 -6.47 7.32 1.85
C ARG A 12 -7.97 7.03 1.68
N SER A 13 -8.53 7.33 0.52
CA SER A 13 -9.93 7.03 0.18
C SER A 13 -10.22 5.53 0.14
N GLU A 14 -9.31 4.72 -0.38
CA GLU A 14 -9.46 3.26 -0.40
C GLU A 14 -9.48 2.68 1.03
N LEU A 15 -8.59 3.19 1.90
CA LEU A 15 -8.49 2.74 3.28
C LEU A 15 -9.79 2.96 4.07
N VAL A 16 -10.47 4.08 3.88
CA VAL A 16 -11.71 4.40 4.63
C VAL A 16 -12.91 3.56 4.20
N HIS A 17 -12.89 3.04 2.96
CA HIS A 17 -13.94 2.17 2.43
C HIS A 17 -13.61 0.68 2.54
N LEU A 18 -12.45 0.33 3.12
CA LEU A 18 -12.03 -1.05 3.28
C LEU A 18 -12.92 -1.75 4.31
N THR A 19 -13.45 -2.92 3.93
CA THR A 19 -14.27 -3.76 4.81
C THR A 19 -13.59 -5.10 5.09
N MET A 20 -14.09 -5.84 6.07
CA MET A 20 -13.61 -7.18 6.40
C MET A 20 -13.82 -8.15 5.22
N GLU A 21 -14.88 -7.98 4.46
CA GLU A 21 -15.23 -8.83 3.32
C GLU A 21 -14.24 -8.69 2.17
N HIS A 22 -13.55 -7.55 2.05
CA HIS A 22 -12.49 -7.38 1.07
C HIS A 22 -11.21 -8.18 1.41
N VAL A 23 -11.00 -8.55 2.69
CA VAL A 23 -9.80 -9.27 3.13
C VAL A 23 -10.03 -10.78 3.00
N GLN A 24 -9.49 -11.38 1.95
CA GLN A 24 -9.71 -12.80 1.64
C GLN A 24 -8.38 -13.51 1.34
N GLN A 25 -8.39 -14.82 1.56
CA GLN A 25 -7.30 -15.67 1.12
C GLN A 25 -7.54 -16.10 -0.33
N ARG A 26 -6.51 -15.95 -1.15
CA ARG A 26 -6.47 -16.35 -2.57
C ARG A 26 -5.16 -17.07 -2.83
N GLU A 27 -5.20 -18.27 -3.39
CA GLU A 27 -4.00 -19.04 -3.77
C GLU A 27 -2.96 -19.06 -2.63
N GLU A 28 -3.19 -19.42 -1.48
CA GLU A 28 -2.25 -19.44 -0.33
C GLU A 28 -1.77 -18.04 0.14
N HIS A 29 -2.28 -16.95 -0.47
CA HIS A 29 -1.91 -15.59 -0.11
C HIS A 29 -3.12 -14.77 0.37
N TRP A 30 -2.90 -13.89 1.35
CA TRP A 30 -3.94 -12.92 1.74
C TRP A 30 -3.98 -11.76 0.75
N ALA A 31 -5.16 -11.32 0.41
CA ALA A 31 -5.36 -10.21 -0.51
C ALA A 31 -6.57 -9.34 -0.13
N ILE A 32 -6.51 -8.08 -0.51
CA ILE A 32 -7.67 -7.19 -0.58
C ILE A 32 -8.24 -7.36 -1.99
N ILE A 33 -9.42 -7.93 -2.08
CA ILE A 33 -10.11 -8.12 -3.36
C ILE A 33 -11.09 -6.97 -3.63
N ASP A 34 -11.44 -6.79 -4.89
CA ASP A 34 -12.45 -5.84 -5.36
C ASP A 34 -12.25 -4.39 -4.87
N LEU A 35 -10.97 -4.01 -4.67
CA LEU A 35 -10.63 -2.68 -4.23
C LEU A 35 -10.88 -1.66 -5.35
N VAL A 36 -11.89 -0.82 -5.15
CA VAL A 36 -12.26 0.24 -6.11
C VAL A 36 -11.33 1.43 -5.94
N GLY A 37 -10.54 1.70 -6.97
CA GLY A 37 -9.63 2.83 -7.04
C GLY A 37 -10.24 4.08 -7.67
N LYS A 38 -9.41 5.10 -7.87
CA LYS A 38 -9.81 6.33 -8.58
C LYS A 38 -10.26 5.99 -10.02
N GLY A 39 -11.40 6.53 -10.43
CA GLY A 39 -11.96 6.26 -11.76
C GLY A 39 -12.73 4.94 -11.88
N GLY A 40 -13.05 4.27 -10.76
CA GLY A 40 -13.82 3.03 -10.75
C GLY A 40 -13.01 1.77 -11.12
N HIS A 41 -11.69 1.90 -11.28
CA HIS A 41 -10.84 0.74 -11.56
C HIS A 41 -10.77 -0.19 -10.36
N VAL A 42 -11.13 -1.45 -10.57
CA VAL A 42 -11.08 -2.51 -9.56
C VAL A 42 -9.74 -3.23 -9.65
N ARG A 43 -9.13 -3.53 -8.49
CA ARG A 43 -7.91 -4.33 -8.42
C ARG A 43 -7.85 -5.19 -7.17
N THR A 44 -7.01 -6.20 -7.22
CA THR A 44 -6.63 -7.02 -6.07
C THR A 44 -5.27 -6.57 -5.58
N VAL A 45 -5.11 -6.45 -4.25
CA VAL A 45 -3.87 -6.01 -3.61
C VAL A 45 -3.39 -7.10 -2.66
N PRO A 46 -2.20 -7.70 -2.89
CA PRO A 46 -1.64 -8.69 -1.96
C PRO A 46 -1.38 -8.06 -0.59
N ILE A 47 -1.61 -8.83 0.46
CA ILE A 47 -1.39 -8.43 1.85
C ILE A 47 -0.17 -9.18 2.40
N PRO A 48 0.94 -8.53 2.70
CA PRO A 48 2.07 -9.15 3.39
C PRO A 48 1.66 -9.70 4.77
N ALA A 49 2.32 -10.78 5.22
CA ALA A 49 1.98 -11.46 6.48
C ALA A 49 1.91 -10.50 7.68
N TRP A 50 2.89 -9.61 7.83
CA TRP A 50 2.92 -8.62 8.91
C TRP A 50 1.77 -7.60 8.87
N VAL A 51 1.25 -7.30 7.67
CA VAL A 51 0.08 -6.42 7.50
C VAL A 51 -1.18 -7.18 7.89
N LYS A 52 -1.28 -8.47 7.50
CA LYS A 52 -2.40 -9.34 7.89
C LYS A 52 -2.47 -9.49 9.40
N GLU A 53 -1.36 -9.74 10.06
CA GLU A 53 -1.26 -9.80 11.51
C GLU A 53 -1.76 -8.50 12.17
N ALA A 54 -1.34 -7.35 11.66
CA ALA A 54 -1.82 -6.05 12.16
C ALA A 54 -3.32 -5.84 11.95
N ILE A 55 -3.91 -6.40 10.88
CA ILE A 55 -5.36 -6.41 10.66
C ILE A 55 -6.04 -7.29 11.70
N ASP A 56 -5.51 -8.48 11.97
CA ASP A 56 -6.10 -9.44 12.91
C ASP A 56 -6.06 -8.92 14.36
N ILE A 57 -4.93 -8.37 14.78
CA ILE A 57 -4.80 -7.74 16.10
C ILE A 57 -5.84 -6.62 16.25
N TRP A 58 -5.97 -5.77 15.25
CA TRP A 58 -6.94 -4.67 15.27
C TRP A 58 -8.38 -5.18 15.28
N SER A 59 -8.76 -6.05 14.35
CA SER A 59 -10.15 -6.53 14.22
C SER A 59 -10.61 -7.31 15.44
N THR A 60 -9.70 -8.08 16.07
CA THR A 60 -9.94 -8.80 17.32
C THR A 60 -10.15 -7.82 18.48
N ALA A 61 -9.21 -6.89 18.68
CA ALA A 61 -9.31 -5.90 19.76
C ALA A 61 -10.54 -4.99 19.61
N ALA A 62 -10.92 -4.70 18.36
CA ALA A 62 -12.08 -3.89 18.02
C ALA A 62 -13.39 -4.68 17.94
N ASN A 63 -13.36 -6.01 18.09
CA ASN A 63 -14.48 -6.92 17.89
C ASN A 63 -15.22 -6.67 16.56
N ILE A 64 -14.47 -6.45 15.48
CA ILE A 64 -15.00 -6.20 14.13
C ILE A 64 -14.99 -7.53 13.36
N LYS A 65 -16.17 -8.07 13.09
CA LYS A 65 -16.36 -9.31 12.33
C LYS A 65 -16.84 -9.08 10.90
N SER A 66 -17.45 -7.92 10.61
CA SER A 66 -17.99 -7.58 9.31
C SER A 66 -18.10 -6.07 9.10
N GLY A 67 -18.28 -5.65 7.86
CA GLY A 67 -18.40 -4.24 7.47
C GLY A 67 -17.06 -3.50 7.55
N ASN A 68 -17.10 -2.18 7.70
CA ASN A 68 -15.88 -1.35 7.64
C ASN A 68 -14.82 -1.80 8.63
N LEU A 69 -13.62 -2.04 8.09
CA LEU A 69 -12.46 -2.49 8.87
C LEU A 69 -12.04 -1.46 9.92
N PHE A 70 -12.18 -0.16 9.63
CA PHE A 70 -11.80 0.89 10.58
C PHE A 70 -13.04 1.66 11.05
N ARG A 71 -13.11 1.85 12.36
CA ARG A 71 -14.15 2.61 13.05
C ARG A 71 -13.53 3.65 13.97
N CYS A 72 -14.31 4.63 14.38
CA CYS A 72 -13.82 5.64 15.32
C CYS A 72 -13.56 5.03 16.70
N VAL A 73 -12.51 5.51 17.36
CA VAL A 73 -12.17 5.16 18.74
C VAL A 73 -12.27 6.42 19.59
N SER A 74 -13.00 6.33 20.70
CA SER A 74 -13.10 7.42 21.68
C SER A 74 -11.82 7.54 22.50
N LYS A 75 -11.68 8.63 23.26
CA LYS A 75 -10.55 8.81 24.20
C LYS A 75 -10.51 7.72 25.29
N THR A 76 -11.64 7.11 25.58
CA THR A 76 -11.76 6.01 26.56
C THR A 76 -11.51 4.63 25.96
N GLY A 77 -11.15 4.55 24.66
CA GLY A 77 -10.93 3.30 23.95
C GLY A 77 -12.18 2.66 23.38
N SER A 78 -13.37 3.23 23.60
CA SER A 78 -14.62 2.67 23.06
C SER A 78 -14.72 2.88 21.56
N ILE A 79 -15.11 1.83 20.84
CA ILE A 79 -15.31 1.85 19.40
C ILE A 79 -16.73 2.27 19.08
N TRP A 80 -16.88 3.20 18.14
CA TRP A 80 -18.19 3.73 17.76
C TRP A 80 -18.26 4.08 16.28
N GLY A 81 -19.48 4.30 15.79
CA GLY A 81 -19.72 4.63 14.39
C GLY A 81 -19.53 3.47 13.42
N ARG A 82 -19.85 3.71 12.16
CA ARG A 82 -19.78 2.71 11.09
C ARG A 82 -18.50 2.76 10.27
N GLY A 83 -17.69 3.80 10.43
CA GLY A 83 -16.47 4.00 9.67
C GLY A 83 -15.68 5.22 10.13
N ILE A 84 -14.64 5.56 9.39
CA ILE A 84 -13.80 6.74 9.59
C ILE A 84 -13.81 7.62 8.33
N THR A 85 -13.35 8.85 8.46
CA THR A 85 -13.17 9.77 7.32
C THR A 85 -11.71 9.84 6.89
N GLU A 86 -11.48 10.31 5.67
CA GLU A 86 -10.13 10.58 5.17
C GLU A 86 -9.35 11.57 6.05
N LYS A 87 -10.05 12.51 6.70
CA LYS A 87 -9.45 13.45 7.65
C LYS A 87 -8.88 12.72 8.87
N VAL A 88 -9.58 11.71 9.38
CA VAL A 88 -9.09 10.88 10.51
C VAL A 88 -7.80 10.17 10.12
N VAL A 89 -7.75 9.59 8.92
CA VAL A 89 -6.53 8.94 8.40
C VAL A 89 -5.38 9.94 8.32
N TRP A 90 -5.64 11.13 7.80
CA TRP A 90 -4.63 12.18 7.71
C TRP A 90 -4.13 12.62 9.09
N CYS A 91 -5.02 12.88 10.04
CA CYS A 91 -4.66 13.27 11.41
C CYS A 91 -3.83 12.18 12.09
N MET A 92 -4.21 10.91 11.95
CA MET A 92 -3.49 9.78 12.51
C MET A 92 -2.06 9.69 11.93
N VAL A 93 -1.89 9.79 10.61
CA VAL A 93 -0.55 9.78 10.00
C VAL A 93 0.31 10.93 10.52
N ARG A 94 -0.25 12.14 10.62
CA ARG A 94 0.45 13.32 11.15
C ARG A 94 0.85 13.16 12.63
N GLU A 95 -0.03 12.59 13.44
CA GLU A 95 0.23 12.33 14.86
C GLU A 95 1.40 11.36 15.04
N TYR A 96 1.36 10.22 14.34
CA TYR A 96 2.44 9.22 14.45
C TYR A 96 3.73 9.69 13.81
N ALA A 97 3.68 10.49 12.74
CA ALA A 97 4.86 11.15 12.18
C ALA A 97 5.52 12.08 13.22
N SER A 98 4.71 12.89 13.90
CA SER A 98 5.22 13.77 14.98
C SER A 98 5.86 12.98 16.11
N LYS A 99 5.24 11.87 16.57
CA LYS A 99 5.82 10.98 17.59
C LYS A 99 7.15 10.36 17.13
N ALA A 100 7.27 10.07 15.84
CA ALA A 100 8.50 9.55 15.22
C ALA A 100 9.51 10.65 14.85
N LYS A 101 9.23 11.93 15.16
CA LYS A 101 10.05 13.09 14.79
C LYS A 101 10.25 13.24 13.28
N ILE A 102 9.29 12.80 12.49
CA ILE A 102 9.28 12.93 11.03
C ILE A 102 8.43 14.17 10.66
N GLU A 103 9.08 15.16 10.09
CA GLU A 103 8.38 16.34 9.61
C GLU A 103 7.62 16.06 8.29
N LYS A 104 6.46 16.71 8.12
CA LYS A 104 5.71 16.79 6.85
C LYS A 104 5.34 15.46 6.21
N LEU A 105 5.18 14.36 6.96
CA LEU A 105 4.70 13.09 6.41
C LEU A 105 3.18 13.15 6.17
N ALA A 106 2.75 12.75 4.97
CA ALA A 106 1.36 12.60 4.57
C ALA A 106 1.03 11.14 4.16
N PRO A 107 -0.25 10.74 4.14
CA PRO A 107 -0.62 9.38 3.70
C PRO A 107 -0.09 9.00 2.32
N HIS A 108 -0.01 9.96 1.39
CA HIS A 108 0.52 9.71 0.05
C HIS A 108 2.03 9.38 0.04
N ASP A 109 2.78 9.91 1.01
CA ASP A 109 4.21 9.61 1.14
C ASP A 109 4.44 8.17 1.59
N LEU A 110 3.57 7.62 2.44
CA LEU A 110 3.61 6.20 2.82
C LEU A 110 3.39 5.28 1.62
N ARG A 111 2.44 5.63 0.75
CA ARG A 111 2.22 4.91 -0.50
C ARG A 111 3.42 5.01 -1.44
N ARG A 112 4.05 6.19 -1.54
CA ARG A 112 5.29 6.37 -2.32
C ARG A 112 6.42 5.54 -1.74
N THR A 113 6.53 5.48 -0.42
CA THR A 113 7.52 4.65 0.28
C THR A 113 7.29 3.17 -0.01
N CYS A 114 6.05 2.68 0.03
CA CYS A 114 5.70 1.32 -0.37
C CYS A 114 6.23 0.99 -1.77
N ALA A 115 5.92 1.83 -2.76
CA ALA A 115 6.38 1.64 -4.13
C ALA A 115 7.90 1.61 -4.25
N ARG A 116 8.58 2.54 -3.55
CA ARG A 116 10.04 2.62 -3.56
C ARG A 116 10.68 1.36 -2.96
N LEU A 117 10.18 0.90 -1.81
CA LEU A 117 10.67 -0.32 -1.15
C LEU A 117 10.47 -1.55 -2.04
N CYS A 118 9.31 -1.68 -2.71
CA CYS A 118 9.07 -2.74 -3.68
C CYS A 118 10.09 -2.69 -4.83
N HIS A 119 10.35 -1.51 -5.37
CA HIS A 119 11.31 -1.34 -6.46
C HIS A 119 12.77 -1.61 -6.03
N GLU A 120 13.16 -1.12 -4.86
CA GLU A 120 14.50 -1.36 -4.28
C GLU A 120 14.73 -2.84 -3.96
N SER A 121 13.66 -3.59 -3.67
CA SER A 121 13.70 -5.04 -3.48
C SER A 121 13.70 -5.85 -4.78
N GLY A 122 13.82 -5.19 -5.94
CA GLY A 122 13.86 -5.84 -7.26
C GLY A 122 12.48 -6.11 -7.86
N GLY A 123 11.42 -5.52 -7.33
CA GLY A 123 10.08 -5.66 -7.90
C GLY A 123 9.98 -5.04 -9.30
N GLU A 124 9.33 -5.74 -10.20
CA GLU A 124 9.08 -5.29 -11.58
C GLU A 124 8.10 -4.09 -11.60
N LEU A 125 8.33 -3.16 -12.53
CA LEU A 125 7.51 -1.94 -12.63
C LEU A 125 6.04 -2.23 -12.89
N GLU A 126 5.73 -3.25 -13.69
CA GLU A 126 4.37 -3.71 -13.98
C GLU A 126 3.68 -4.24 -12.72
N GLN A 127 4.40 -5.02 -11.89
CA GLN A 127 3.86 -5.52 -10.62
C GLN A 127 3.59 -4.38 -9.64
N ILE A 128 4.46 -3.38 -9.59
CA ILE A 128 4.25 -2.18 -8.78
C ILE A 128 3.10 -1.34 -9.35
N GLN A 129 2.93 -1.27 -10.67
CA GLN A 129 1.80 -0.63 -11.32
C GLN A 129 0.48 -1.28 -10.89
N PHE A 130 0.38 -2.61 -10.95
CA PHE A 130 -0.81 -3.35 -10.51
C PHE A 130 -1.09 -3.14 -9.02
N LEU A 131 -0.08 -3.27 -8.16
CA LEU A 131 -0.19 -3.02 -6.73
C LEU A 131 -0.80 -1.63 -6.45
N LEU A 132 -0.30 -0.62 -7.12
CA LEU A 132 -0.73 0.75 -6.91
C LEU A 132 -2.02 1.11 -7.67
N GLY A 133 -2.40 0.35 -8.70
CA GLY A 133 -3.49 0.70 -9.61
C GLY A 133 -3.22 2.01 -10.34
N HIS A 134 -2.05 2.11 -10.95
CA HIS A 134 -1.71 3.17 -11.89
C HIS A 134 -2.17 2.76 -13.29
N ILE A 135 -2.69 3.73 -14.07
CA ILE A 135 -3.23 3.48 -15.41
C ILE A 135 -2.12 3.06 -16.38
N SER A 136 -0.88 3.53 -16.18
CA SER A 136 0.24 3.21 -17.05
C SER A 136 1.54 3.01 -16.27
N VAL A 137 2.47 2.26 -16.87
CA VAL A 137 3.82 2.06 -16.34
C VAL A 137 4.56 3.40 -16.24
N GLN A 138 4.40 4.31 -17.20
CA GLN A 138 5.01 5.64 -17.16
C GLN A 138 4.57 6.44 -15.91
N THR A 139 3.34 6.23 -15.43
CA THR A 139 2.89 6.83 -14.17
C THR A 139 3.69 6.26 -12.98
N THR A 140 3.97 4.96 -12.99
CA THR A 140 4.78 4.29 -11.96
C THR A 140 6.24 4.74 -12.03
N GLU A 141 6.84 4.81 -13.20
CA GLU A 141 8.20 5.30 -13.42
C GLU A 141 8.39 6.73 -12.90
N ARG A 142 7.45 7.63 -13.27
CA ARG A 142 7.45 9.02 -12.78
C ARG A 142 7.26 9.10 -11.27
N PHE A 143 6.40 8.25 -10.72
CA PHE A 143 6.12 8.18 -9.30
C PHE A 143 7.34 7.73 -8.50
N LEU A 144 8.11 6.78 -9.02
CA LEU A 144 9.37 6.28 -8.45
C LEU A 144 10.56 7.19 -8.73
N GLY A 145 10.47 8.07 -9.73
CA GLY A 145 11.58 8.88 -10.21
C GLY A 145 12.62 8.07 -10.97
N CYS A 146 12.18 6.98 -11.64
CA CYS A 146 13.08 6.16 -12.46
C CYS A 146 13.73 6.98 -13.57
N LYS A 147 15.05 6.78 -13.75
CA LYS A 147 15.84 7.37 -14.82
C LYS A 147 16.63 6.26 -15.50
N GLN A 148 16.83 6.40 -16.81
CA GLN A 148 17.72 5.50 -17.55
C GLN A 148 19.13 5.56 -16.95
N ARG A 149 19.69 4.39 -16.64
CA ARG A 149 21.08 4.24 -16.20
C ARG A 149 21.92 3.79 -17.38
N LEU A 150 22.85 4.61 -17.82
CA LEU A 150 23.79 4.25 -18.90
C LEU A 150 24.92 3.36 -18.37
N ARG A 151 25.36 3.60 -17.13
CA ARG A 151 26.36 2.77 -16.46
C ARG A 151 25.70 1.53 -15.86
N GLY A 152 26.10 0.32 -16.30
CA GLY A 152 25.49 -0.94 -15.91
C GLY A 152 24.08 -1.09 -16.49
N ALA A 153 23.90 -0.72 -17.73
CA ALA A 153 22.65 -0.85 -18.47
C ALA A 153 22.21 -2.32 -18.53
N VAL A 154 20.89 -2.55 -18.62
CA VAL A 154 20.36 -3.92 -18.61
C VAL A 154 20.83 -4.76 -19.79
N ASN A 155 21.14 -4.12 -20.93
CA ASN A 155 21.70 -4.76 -22.11
C ASN A 155 23.19 -5.16 -21.95
N ASP A 156 23.93 -4.60 -20.98
CA ASP A 156 25.29 -5.04 -20.66
C ASP A 156 25.30 -6.48 -20.10
N LYS A 157 24.16 -6.98 -19.65
CA LYS A 157 24.01 -8.28 -18.96
C LYS A 157 23.41 -9.38 -19.82
N ILE A 158 23.17 -9.16 -21.12
CA ILE A 158 22.56 -10.16 -21.99
C ILE A 158 23.50 -11.30 -22.41
N GLY A 159 24.80 -11.23 -22.04
CA GLY A 159 25.77 -12.30 -22.27
C GLY A 159 26.19 -12.50 -23.73
N LEU A 160 25.96 -11.52 -24.59
CA LEU A 160 26.43 -11.51 -25.98
C LEU A 160 27.79 -10.81 -26.04
N GLU A 161 28.84 -11.57 -25.81
CA GLU A 161 30.21 -11.06 -26.00
C GLU A 161 30.72 -11.43 -27.41
N THR A 162 31.46 -10.50 -28.05
CA THR A 162 32.15 -10.81 -29.30
C THR A 162 33.27 -11.81 -29.04
N ILE A 163 33.21 -12.96 -29.72
CA ILE A 163 34.32 -13.90 -29.72
C ILE A 163 35.48 -13.19 -30.43
N SER A 164 36.51 -12.82 -29.67
CA SER A 164 37.76 -12.33 -30.24
C SER A 164 38.39 -13.50 -31.03
N VAL A 165 38.42 -13.38 -32.34
CA VAL A 165 39.11 -14.30 -33.26
C VAL A 165 40.58 -13.91 -33.30
#